data_9f3729637a031118e9593771cb81c2be
#
_entry.id   9f3729637a031118e9593771cb81c2be
#
_cell.length_a   1.000
_cell.length_b   1.000
_cell.length_c   1.000
_cell.angle_alpha   90.00
_cell.angle_beta   90.00
_cell.angle_gamma   90.00
#
_symmetry.space_group_name_H-M   'P 1'
#
loop_
_entity.id
_entity.type
_entity.pdbx_description
1 polymer ?
#
loop_
_entity_poly.entity_id
_entity_poly.type
_entity_poly.pdbx_seq_one_letter_code
_entity_poly.pdbx_strand_id
1 'polypeptide(L)'
;LLREIAGGRKLLSVDIRGHKFASVAQDFALRDDEHLFGLGQFQDGYLDVRGLTRRLTQVNTQIAIPMIISNKGYGLLWNNYGLTDFNPSTATVRLEKAYSDEASSIVVNTTSTHGNIRERRSFETFKGEFTVPEDGVYSLLLDVGQSMARKHYLAVDGEVQTDVNNLWLPPTTSVRMTLCKGMHTVEVRGARGDNPTVGWRLDDGTTRFS
;
A
#
# COMPACT_ATOMS: atom_id res chain seq x y z
N LEU A 1 -1.61 27.12 -3.37
CA LEU A 1 -0.40 26.75 -2.65
C LEU A 1 -0.72 25.66 -1.64
N LEU A 2 0.14 24.67 -1.54
CA LEU A 2 0.12 23.61 -0.54
C LEU A 2 0.10 24.24 0.85
N ARG A 3 -0.75 23.73 1.74
CA ARG A 3 -0.88 24.25 3.10
C ARG A 3 -0.39 23.24 4.10
N GLU A 4 0.73 23.54 4.75
CA GLU A 4 1.20 22.75 5.88
C GLU A 4 0.20 22.81 7.05
N ILE A 5 -0.01 21.66 7.69
CA ILE A 5 -0.84 21.58 8.90
C ILE A 5 0.01 21.96 10.11
N ALA A 6 -0.50 22.87 10.94
CA ALA A 6 0.19 23.24 12.18
C ALA A 6 0.37 22.01 13.07
N GLY A 7 1.61 21.76 13.51
CA GLY A 7 1.97 20.56 14.29
C GLY A 7 2.09 19.27 13.46
N GLY A 8 1.86 19.33 12.13
CA GLY A 8 1.99 18.18 11.22
C GLY A 8 3.44 17.79 10.91
N ARG A 9 4.40 18.65 11.24
CA ARG A 9 5.83 18.35 11.09
C ARG A 9 6.33 17.56 12.30
N LYS A 10 6.93 16.42 12.04
CA LYS A 10 7.57 15.58 13.06
C LYS A 10 9.00 15.29 12.65
N LEU A 11 9.91 15.45 13.61
CA LEU A 11 11.31 15.10 13.45
C LEU A 11 11.71 14.26 14.68
N LEU A 12 12.05 13.02 14.46
CA LEU A 12 12.42 12.08 15.51
C LEU A 12 13.81 11.52 15.22
N SER A 13 14.62 11.38 16.29
CA SER A 13 15.85 10.62 16.20
C SER A 13 15.54 9.14 16.47
N VAL A 14 15.98 8.27 15.58
CA VAL A 14 15.79 6.82 15.69
C VAL A 14 17.16 6.16 15.68
N ASP A 15 17.40 5.25 16.62
CA ASP A 15 18.60 4.42 16.64
C ASP A 15 18.29 3.07 16.01
N ILE A 16 19.03 2.72 14.94
CA ILE A 16 18.89 1.44 14.28
C ILE A 16 20.28 0.79 14.27
N ARG A 17 20.44 -0.29 15.02
CA ARG A 17 21.68 -1.05 15.15
C ARG A 17 22.88 -0.18 15.52
N GLY A 18 22.69 0.77 16.45
CA GLY A 18 23.75 1.68 16.91
C GLY A 18 24.04 2.86 15.98
N HIS A 19 23.28 3.04 14.91
CA HIS A 19 23.37 4.20 14.03
C HIS A 19 22.16 5.12 14.22
N LYS A 20 22.43 6.43 14.34
CA LYS A 20 21.37 7.44 14.47
C LYS A 20 20.84 7.86 13.11
N PHE A 21 19.53 7.78 12.96
CA PHE A 21 18.79 8.23 11.79
C PHE A 21 17.78 9.30 12.21
N ALA A 22 17.37 10.11 11.25
CA ALA A 22 16.25 11.01 11.40
C ALA A 22 15.01 10.41 10.72
N SER A 23 13.90 10.31 11.46
CA SER A 23 12.58 10.07 10.87
C SER A 23 11.88 11.42 10.75
N VAL A 24 11.41 11.73 9.55
CA VAL A 24 10.78 13.02 9.23
C VAL A 24 9.39 12.75 8.69
N ALA A 25 8.39 13.48 9.17
CA ALA A 25 7.06 13.46 8.58
C ALA A 25 6.50 14.88 8.46
N GLN A 26 5.64 15.10 7.47
CA GLN A 26 4.93 16.35 7.27
C GLN A 26 3.52 16.10 6.73
N ASP A 27 2.55 16.75 7.37
CA ASP A 27 1.15 16.75 6.95
C ASP A 27 0.81 18.03 6.19
N PHE A 28 0.00 17.85 5.15
CA PHE A 28 -0.52 18.93 4.32
C PHE A 28 -2.04 18.82 4.19
N ALA A 29 -2.74 19.93 4.27
CA ALA A 29 -4.17 20.00 4.01
C ALA A 29 -4.43 20.12 2.51
N LEU A 30 -5.36 19.33 2.02
CA LEU A 30 -5.84 19.37 0.65
C LEU A 30 -7.16 20.13 0.56
N ARG A 31 -7.46 20.65 -0.62
CA ARG A 31 -8.78 21.18 -0.95
C ARG A 31 -9.71 20.03 -1.35
N ASP A 32 -11.01 20.21 -1.21
CA ASP A 32 -12.00 19.19 -1.58
C ASP A 32 -11.92 18.79 -3.06
N ASP A 33 -11.64 19.77 -3.92
CA ASP A 33 -11.51 19.63 -5.38
C ASP A 33 -10.04 19.41 -5.83
N GLU A 34 -9.18 18.96 -4.94
CA GLU A 34 -7.76 18.77 -5.25
C GLU A 34 -7.48 17.31 -5.58
N HIS A 35 -6.83 17.10 -6.72
CA HIS A 35 -6.35 15.82 -7.21
C HIS A 35 -4.83 15.80 -7.22
N LEU A 36 -4.26 14.68 -6.85
CA LEU A 36 -2.81 14.48 -6.78
C LEU A 36 -2.37 13.42 -7.77
N PHE A 37 -1.27 13.66 -8.45
CA PHE A 37 -0.68 12.77 -9.44
C PHE A 37 0.79 12.54 -9.13
N GLY A 38 1.36 11.42 -9.54
CA GLY A 38 2.79 11.17 -9.39
C GLY A 38 3.11 9.93 -8.56
N LEU A 39 4.11 10.04 -7.68
CA LEU A 39 4.72 8.97 -6.88
C LEU A 39 5.49 7.92 -7.71
N GLY A 40 5.62 8.09 -9.01
CA GLY A 40 6.30 7.17 -9.92
C GLY A 40 5.34 6.30 -10.71
N GLN A 41 5.74 5.06 -11.00
CA GLN A 41 4.96 4.11 -11.79
C GLN A 41 4.60 2.90 -10.94
N PHE A 42 3.31 2.78 -10.61
CA PHE A 42 2.73 1.69 -9.84
C PHE A 42 1.78 0.88 -10.72
N GLN A 43 1.58 -0.41 -10.39
CA GLN A 43 0.74 -1.33 -11.16
C GLN A 43 -0.68 -1.49 -10.58
N ASP A 44 -1.10 -0.56 -9.74
CA ASP A 44 -2.40 -0.58 -9.06
C ASP A 44 -3.53 0.17 -9.82
N GLY A 45 -3.19 0.77 -10.97
CA GLY A 45 -4.18 1.38 -11.88
C GLY A 45 -4.66 2.78 -11.47
N TYR A 46 -4.10 3.40 -10.44
CA TYR A 46 -4.52 4.74 -10.00
C TYR A 46 -3.70 5.83 -10.66
N LEU A 47 -4.39 6.74 -11.36
CA LEU A 47 -3.82 8.00 -11.84
C LEU A 47 -3.86 9.07 -10.74
N ASP A 48 -5.02 9.25 -10.09
CA ASP A 48 -5.17 10.12 -8.95
C ASP A 48 -4.78 9.38 -7.67
N VAL A 49 -3.72 9.85 -7.04
CA VAL A 49 -3.15 9.24 -5.83
C VAL A 49 -3.65 9.87 -4.54
N ARG A 50 -4.59 10.82 -4.60
CA ARG A 50 -5.22 11.40 -3.41
C ARG A 50 -5.79 10.30 -2.52
N GLY A 51 -5.54 10.39 -1.22
CA GLY A 51 -6.03 9.46 -0.23
C GLY A 51 -5.43 8.05 -0.30
N LEU A 52 -4.62 7.72 -1.33
CA LEU A 52 -3.96 6.40 -1.40
C LEU A 52 -2.83 6.30 -0.39
N THR A 53 -2.75 5.14 0.26
CA THR A 53 -1.59 4.75 1.08
C THR A 53 -0.58 4.04 0.18
N ARG A 54 0.68 4.50 0.17
CA ARG A 54 1.74 3.87 -0.62
C ARG A 54 3.05 3.82 0.14
N ARG A 55 3.70 2.67 0.10
CA ARG A 55 5.13 2.54 0.45
C ARG A 55 5.96 2.70 -0.81
N LEU A 56 6.84 3.71 -0.81
CA LEU A 56 7.63 4.03 -1.98
C LEU A 56 8.90 3.16 -2.01
N THR A 57 8.76 1.97 -2.56
CA THR A 57 9.85 1.02 -2.77
C THR A 57 10.12 0.85 -4.26
N GLN A 58 11.40 0.77 -4.62
CA GLN A 58 11.81 0.52 -5.99
C GLN A 58 12.14 -0.95 -6.19
N VAL A 59 11.49 -1.57 -7.16
CA VAL A 59 11.72 -2.95 -7.60
C VAL A 59 11.68 -3.03 -9.12
N ASN A 60 11.96 -4.21 -9.70
CA ASN A 60 12.02 -4.37 -11.16
C ASN A 60 10.76 -3.92 -11.92
N THR A 61 9.60 -3.99 -11.27
CA THR A 61 8.30 -3.72 -11.88
C THR A 61 7.62 -2.46 -11.35
N GLN A 62 8.31 -1.69 -10.52
CA GLN A 62 7.77 -0.49 -9.89
C GLN A 62 8.85 0.59 -9.77
N ILE A 63 8.55 1.78 -10.24
CA ILE A 63 9.36 2.97 -10.04
C ILE A 63 8.71 3.81 -8.95
N ALA A 64 9.48 4.12 -7.90
CA ALA A 64 9.03 4.99 -6.81
C ALA A 64 9.76 6.33 -6.89
N ILE A 65 9.01 7.42 -6.97
CA ILE A 65 9.53 8.79 -6.99
C ILE A 65 8.72 9.59 -5.95
N PRO A 66 9.34 10.10 -4.89
CA PRO A 66 8.63 10.83 -3.83
C PRO A 66 8.26 12.25 -4.29
N MET A 67 7.50 12.34 -5.37
CA MET A 67 7.03 13.60 -5.96
C MET A 67 5.56 13.49 -6.31
N ILE A 68 4.80 14.51 -5.94
CA ILE A 68 3.40 14.71 -6.33
C ILE A 68 3.24 16.01 -7.11
N ILE A 69 2.26 16.01 -7.99
CA ILE A 69 1.80 17.18 -8.75
C ILE A 69 0.31 17.34 -8.46
N SER A 70 -0.11 18.56 -8.14
CA SER A 70 -1.52 18.89 -7.90
C SER A 70 -2.15 19.55 -9.13
N ASN A 71 -3.44 19.26 -9.36
CA ASN A 71 -4.26 20.01 -10.31
C ASN A 71 -4.40 21.50 -9.94
N LYS A 72 -3.91 21.91 -8.76
CA LYS A 72 -3.87 23.32 -8.33
C LYS A 72 -2.60 24.04 -8.79
N GLY A 73 -1.80 23.44 -9.68
CA GLY A 73 -0.67 24.08 -10.35
C GLY A 73 0.60 24.15 -9.50
N TYR A 74 0.83 23.20 -8.61
CA TYR A 74 2.09 23.06 -7.87
C TYR A 74 2.58 21.61 -7.88
N GLY A 75 3.87 21.41 -7.58
CA GLY A 75 4.48 20.13 -7.29
C GLY A 75 5.21 20.15 -5.96
N LEU A 76 5.29 19.00 -5.31
CA LEU A 76 6.07 18.79 -4.10
C LEU A 76 7.00 17.61 -4.32
N LEU A 77 8.30 17.85 -4.18
CA LEU A 77 9.32 16.81 -4.11
C LEU A 77 9.69 16.58 -2.65
N TRP A 78 9.43 15.39 -2.14
CA TRP A 78 9.89 14.95 -0.83
C TRP A 78 11.32 14.41 -0.95
N ASN A 79 12.31 15.29 -0.79
CA ASN A 79 13.73 14.96 -0.98
C ASN A 79 14.27 14.14 0.20
N ASN A 80 13.99 12.85 0.19
CA ASN A 80 14.45 11.89 1.19
C ASN A 80 15.11 10.68 0.50
N TYR A 81 16.27 10.26 1.00
CA TYR A 81 17.00 9.08 0.51
C TYR A 81 16.64 7.79 1.25
N GLY A 82 15.87 7.88 2.32
CA GLY A 82 15.37 6.75 3.08
C GLY A 82 14.07 6.18 2.53
N LEU A 83 13.57 5.15 3.21
CA LEU A 83 12.23 4.65 2.97
C LEU A 83 11.21 5.78 3.18
N THR A 84 10.30 5.92 2.25
CA THR A 84 9.24 6.94 2.31
C THR A 84 7.89 6.27 2.20
N ASP A 85 7.01 6.57 3.13
CA ASP A 85 5.60 6.25 3.06
C ASP A 85 4.80 7.52 2.68
N PHE A 86 3.93 7.39 1.70
CA PHE A 86 2.92 8.38 1.32
C PHE A 86 1.59 7.96 1.93
N ASN A 87 0.98 8.85 2.71
CA ASN A 87 -0.25 8.57 3.46
C ASN A 87 -0.17 7.25 4.24
N PRO A 88 0.77 7.09 5.18
CA PRO A 88 0.93 5.84 5.92
C PRO A 88 -0.37 5.43 6.58
N SER A 89 -0.61 4.12 6.65
CA SER A 89 -1.77 3.55 7.33
C SER A 89 -1.87 4.05 8.76
N THR A 90 -3.09 4.35 9.21
CA THR A 90 -3.38 4.79 10.59
C THR A 90 -3.59 3.61 11.52
N ALA A 91 -4.00 2.47 10.97
CA ALA A 91 -4.18 1.22 11.69
C ALA A 91 -3.87 0.02 10.80
N THR A 92 -3.62 -1.12 11.42
CA THR A 92 -3.35 -2.40 10.78
C THR A 92 -4.40 -3.43 11.19
N VAL A 93 -4.77 -4.29 10.25
CA VAL A 93 -5.65 -5.43 10.49
C VAL A 93 -4.81 -6.59 11.01
N ARG A 94 -5.23 -7.20 12.09
CA ARG A 94 -4.67 -8.47 12.53
C ARG A 94 -5.19 -9.58 11.61
N LEU A 95 -4.28 -10.19 10.87
CA LEU A 95 -4.59 -11.30 9.99
C LEU A 95 -4.25 -12.63 10.70
N GLU A 96 -5.15 -13.60 10.58
CA GLU A 96 -4.94 -14.95 11.04
C GLU A 96 -4.96 -15.91 9.84
N LYS A 97 -4.04 -16.85 9.84
CA LYS A 97 -3.96 -17.85 8.78
C LYS A 97 -5.20 -18.75 8.86
N ALA A 98 -5.99 -18.73 7.82
CA ALA A 98 -7.13 -19.64 7.66
C ALA A 98 -6.60 -20.95 7.08
N TYR A 99 -6.80 -22.06 7.81
CA TYR A 99 -6.53 -23.39 7.28
C TYR A 99 -7.65 -23.73 6.29
N SER A 100 -7.32 -23.72 4.98
CA SER A 100 -8.15 -24.39 4.00
C SER A 100 -7.51 -25.73 3.66
N ASP A 101 -8.29 -26.81 3.63
CA ASP A 101 -7.84 -28.15 3.24
C ASP A 101 -7.42 -28.23 1.76
N GLU A 102 -7.64 -27.20 0.98
CA GLU A 102 -7.22 -27.08 -0.40
C GLU A 102 -6.05 -26.11 -0.52
N ALA A 103 -4.85 -26.65 -0.69
CA ALA A 103 -3.72 -25.89 -1.19
C ALA A 103 -4.03 -25.46 -2.63
N SER A 104 -4.62 -24.26 -2.80
CA SER A 104 -4.85 -23.72 -4.13
C SER A 104 -3.51 -23.47 -4.81
N SER A 105 -3.18 -24.28 -5.80
CA SER A 105 -1.98 -24.09 -6.62
C SER A 105 -2.36 -23.32 -7.87
N ILE A 106 -1.72 -22.17 -8.09
CA ILE A 106 -1.85 -21.40 -9.32
C ILE A 106 -0.60 -21.58 -10.16
N VAL A 107 -0.78 -21.71 -11.45
CA VAL A 107 0.32 -21.70 -12.41
C VAL A 107 0.56 -20.27 -12.83
N VAL A 108 1.72 -19.75 -12.49
CA VAL A 108 2.13 -18.40 -12.90
C VAL A 108 3.00 -18.52 -14.13
N ASN A 109 2.53 -17.92 -15.23
CA ASN A 109 3.34 -17.78 -16.44
C ASN A 109 4.06 -16.44 -16.39
N THR A 110 5.35 -16.46 -16.59
CA THR A 110 6.16 -15.23 -16.65
C THR A 110 7.24 -15.36 -17.71
N THR A 111 7.69 -14.22 -18.22
CA THR A 111 8.88 -14.14 -19.06
C THR A 111 10.11 -13.90 -18.21
N SER A 112 11.19 -14.58 -18.50
CA SER A 112 12.51 -14.34 -17.94
C SER A 112 13.51 -14.16 -19.06
N THR A 113 14.76 -13.82 -18.73
CA THR A 113 15.88 -13.81 -19.68
C THR A 113 16.12 -15.17 -20.35
N HIS A 114 15.57 -16.23 -19.79
CA HIS A 114 15.66 -17.63 -20.30
C HIS A 114 14.36 -18.11 -20.96
N GLY A 115 13.42 -17.20 -21.28
CA GLY A 115 12.15 -17.51 -21.90
C GLY A 115 10.96 -17.55 -20.93
N ASN A 116 9.86 -18.18 -21.37
CA ASN A 116 8.66 -18.30 -20.55
C ASN A 116 8.86 -19.33 -19.45
N ILE A 117 8.68 -18.90 -18.19
CA ILE A 117 8.70 -19.77 -17.04
C ILE A 117 7.26 -20.06 -16.59
N ARG A 118 6.95 -21.31 -16.37
CA ARG A 118 5.70 -21.76 -15.79
C ARG A 118 5.98 -22.31 -14.40
N GLU A 119 5.52 -21.62 -13.37
CA GLU A 119 5.76 -21.98 -11.99
C GLU A 119 4.45 -22.30 -11.27
N ARG A 120 4.40 -23.44 -10.59
CA ARG A 120 3.29 -23.80 -9.71
C ARG A 120 3.59 -23.29 -8.31
N ARG A 121 2.71 -22.43 -7.77
CA ARG A 121 2.81 -21.90 -6.42
C ARG A 121 1.63 -22.33 -5.57
N SER A 122 1.92 -22.71 -4.34
CA SER A 122 0.89 -22.89 -3.31
C SER A 122 0.63 -21.55 -2.63
N PHE A 123 -0.64 -21.21 -2.45
CA PHE A 123 -1.06 -20.02 -1.75
C PHE A 123 -1.70 -20.37 -0.41
N GLU A 124 -1.55 -19.48 0.54
CA GLU A 124 -2.16 -19.52 1.86
C GLU A 124 -3.20 -18.41 1.95
N THR A 125 -4.28 -18.66 2.67
CA THR A 125 -5.34 -17.69 2.91
C THR A 125 -5.24 -17.16 4.32
N PHE A 126 -5.35 -15.85 4.45
CA PHE A 126 -5.35 -15.11 5.71
C PHE A 126 -6.65 -14.32 5.81
N LYS A 127 -7.23 -14.25 7.00
CA LYS A 127 -8.46 -13.51 7.26
C LYS A 127 -8.30 -12.61 8.48
N GLY A 128 -9.04 -11.53 8.50
CA GLY A 128 -9.08 -10.61 9.61
C GLY A 128 -10.33 -9.75 9.59
N GLU A 129 -10.52 -9.02 10.68
CA GLU A 129 -11.60 -8.07 10.83
C GLU A 129 -11.02 -6.72 11.23
N PHE A 130 -11.67 -5.64 10.81
CA PHE A 130 -11.31 -4.29 11.20
C PHE A 130 -12.57 -3.42 11.29
N THR A 131 -12.50 -2.38 12.09
CA THR A 131 -13.61 -1.45 12.26
C THR A 131 -13.20 -0.08 11.81
N VAL A 132 -14.02 0.52 10.94
CA VAL A 132 -13.84 1.90 10.51
C VAL A 132 -14.76 2.84 11.32
N PRO A 133 -14.27 4.02 11.73
CA PRO A 133 -14.99 4.89 12.66
C PRO A 133 -16.16 5.67 12.02
N GLU A 134 -16.15 5.85 10.71
CA GLU A 134 -17.13 6.65 9.98
C GLU A 134 -17.24 6.21 8.51
N ASP A 135 -18.32 6.64 7.84
CA ASP A 135 -18.49 6.45 6.40
C ASP A 135 -17.44 7.28 5.65
N GLY A 136 -16.83 6.71 4.62
CA GLY A 136 -15.85 7.47 3.85
C GLY A 136 -15.09 6.66 2.81
N VAL A 137 -14.14 7.33 2.17
CA VAL A 137 -13.21 6.71 1.23
C VAL A 137 -11.96 6.26 2.00
N TYR A 138 -11.66 4.99 1.91
CA TYR A 138 -10.52 4.38 2.59
C TYR A 138 -9.52 3.84 1.59
N SER A 139 -8.26 3.94 1.92
CA SER A 139 -7.19 3.22 1.25
C SER A 139 -6.71 2.08 2.14
N LEU A 140 -6.60 0.89 1.54
CA LEU A 140 -5.97 -0.27 2.16
C LEU A 140 -4.64 -0.55 1.47
N LEU A 141 -3.60 -0.78 2.25
CA LEU A 141 -2.27 -1.18 1.80
C LEU A 141 -2.03 -2.63 2.18
N LEU A 142 -1.96 -3.50 1.19
CA LEU A 142 -1.47 -4.87 1.36
C LEU A 142 0.06 -4.85 1.26
N ASP A 143 0.73 -5.37 2.28
CA ASP A 143 2.16 -5.71 2.27
C ASP A 143 2.29 -7.22 2.46
N VAL A 144 2.91 -7.92 1.53
CA VAL A 144 3.02 -9.39 1.59
C VAL A 144 4.10 -9.87 2.56
N GLY A 145 4.89 -8.95 3.16
CA GLY A 145 5.95 -9.27 4.10
C GLY A 145 7.19 -9.90 3.48
N GLN A 146 7.37 -9.76 2.17
CA GLN A 146 8.52 -10.24 1.40
C GLN A 146 9.09 -9.11 0.53
N SER A 147 10.30 -9.28 0.02
CA SER A 147 10.92 -8.31 -0.90
C SER A 147 10.22 -8.22 -2.26
N MET A 148 9.50 -9.28 -2.64
CA MET A 148 8.69 -9.38 -3.86
C MET A 148 7.49 -10.26 -3.61
N ALA A 149 6.34 -9.88 -4.17
CA ALA A 149 5.13 -10.68 -4.15
C ALA A 149 5.08 -11.65 -5.34
N ARG A 150 4.22 -12.67 -5.20
CA ARG A 150 3.84 -13.58 -6.29
C ARG A 150 2.36 -13.49 -6.59
N LYS A 151 1.62 -12.95 -5.63
CA LYS A 151 0.19 -12.72 -5.70
C LYS A 151 -0.17 -11.48 -4.91
N HIS A 152 -1.02 -10.66 -5.50
CA HIS A 152 -1.80 -9.66 -4.79
C HIS A 152 -3.26 -10.09 -4.86
N TYR A 153 -3.79 -10.54 -3.75
CA TYR A 153 -5.21 -10.81 -3.59
C TYR A 153 -5.69 -10.18 -2.30
N LEU A 154 -6.67 -9.32 -2.44
CA LEU A 154 -7.35 -8.67 -1.33
C LEU A 154 -8.84 -8.64 -1.64
N ALA A 155 -9.65 -9.18 -0.74
CA ALA A 155 -11.09 -9.04 -0.75
C ALA A 155 -11.54 -8.37 0.55
N VAL A 156 -12.56 -7.52 0.46
CA VAL A 156 -13.20 -6.87 1.61
C VAL A 156 -14.69 -7.19 1.55
N ASP A 157 -15.25 -7.68 2.65
CA ASP A 157 -16.64 -8.12 2.77
C ASP A 157 -17.06 -9.10 1.67
N GLY A 158 -16.13 -9.96 1.25
CA GLY A 158 -16.32 -10.94 0.18
C GLY A 158 -16.18 -10.38 -1.25
N GLU A 159 -16.02 -9.06 -1.42
CA GLU A 159 -15.81 -8.44 -2.72
C GLU A 159 -14.31 -8.32 -3.03
N VAL A 160 -13.90 -8.89 -4.17
CA VAL A 160 -12.48 -8.89 -4.59
C VAL A 160 -12.10 -7.50 -5.10
N GLN A 161 -11.12 -6.88 -4.45
CA GLN A 161 -10.59 -5.57 -4.78
C GLN A 161 -9.37 -5.66 -5.72
N THR A 162 -8.57 -6.70 -5.57
CA THR A 162 -7.44 -7.00 -6.45
C THR A 162 -7.17 -8.49 -6.49
N ASP A 163 -6.86 -9.01 -7.67
CA ASP A 163 -6.42 -10.40 -7.89
C ASP A 163 -5.41 -10.44 -9.04
N VAL A 164 -4.13 -10.30 -8.70
CA VAL A 164 -3.03 -10.28 -9.68
C VAL A 164 -2.00 -11.34 -9.32
N ASN A 165 -1.58 -12.10 -10.31
CA ASN A 165 -0.54 -13.12 -10.19
C ASN A 165 0.60 -12.81 -11.16
N ASN A 166 1.81 -12.61 -10.62
CA ASN A 166 3.02 -12.44 -11.42
C ASN A 166 4.23 -12.79 -10.56
N LEU A 167 5.30 -13.28 -11.16
CA LEU A 167 6.55 -13.57 -10.44
C LEU A 167 7.30 -12.31 -9.96
N TRP A 168 6.98 -11.16 -10.51
CA TRP A 168 7.70 -9.92 -10.31
C TRP A 168 6.84 -8.82 -9.69
N LEU A 169 5.79 -9.17 -8.93
CA LEU A 169 4.98 -8.17 -8.26
C LEU A 169 5.79 -7.44 -7.17
N PRO A 170 5.54 -6.14 -7.00
CA PRO A 170 6.12 -5.39 -5.88
C PRO A 170 5.64 -5.97 -4.53
N PRO A 171 6.34 -5.67 -3.43
CA PRO A 171 5.98 -6.19 -2.11
C PRO A 171 4.61 -5.68 -1.62
N THR A 172 4.18 -4.53 -2.12
CA THR A 172 2.95 -3.87 -1.67
C THR A 172 2.04 -3.53 -2.83
N THR A 173 0.75 -3.46 -2.56
CA THR A 173 -0.26 -2.89 -3.46
C THR A 173 -1.31 -2.14 -2.65
N SER A 174 -1.93 -1.14 -3.27
CA SER A 174 -2.97 -0.32 -2.65
C SER A 174 -4.30 -0.53 -3.35
N VAL A 175 -5.38 -0.47 -2.57
CA VAL A 175 -6.74 -0.37 -3.07
C VAL A 175 -7.44 0.80 -2.40
N ARG A 176 -8.38 1.44 -3.11
CA ARG A 176 -9.18 2.54 -2.60
C ARG A 176 -10.66 2.20 -2.79
N MET A 177 -11.44 2.33 -1.72
CA MET A 177 -12.84 1.94 -1.72
C MET A 177 -13.65 2.79 -0.74
N THR A 178 -14.96 2.84 -0.94
CA THR A 178 -15.89 3.44 0.03
C THR A 178 -16.31 2.39 1.02
N LEU A 179 -16.21 2.68 2.31
CA LEU A 179 -16.68 1.84 3.40
C LEU A 179 -17.68 2.61 4.25
N CYS A 180 -18.71 1.91 4.74
CA CYS A 180 -19.62 2.43 5.76
C CYS A 180 -19.00 2.24 7.14
N LYS A 181 -19.37 3.09 8.08
CA LYS A 181 -18.99 2.93 9.49
C LYS A 181 -19.36 1.54 9.99
N GLY A 182 -18.42 0.87 10.63
CA GLY A 182 -18.70 -0.45 11.22
C GLY A 182 -17.55 -1.43 11.02
N MET A 183 -17.88 -2.68 11.27
CA MET A 183 -16.96 -3.81 11.14
C MET A 183 -16.96 -4.33 9.70
N HIS A 184 -15.77 -4.59 9.19
CA HIS A 184 -15.50 -5.15 7.87
C HIS A 184 -14.61 -6.38 7.98
N THR A 185 -14.76 -7.30 7.05
CA THR A 185 -13.91 -8.47 6.93
C THR A 185 -12.89 -8.28 5.81
N VAL A 186 -11.71 -8.85 5.97
CA VAL A 186 -10.68 -8.87 4.93
C VAL A 186 -10.16 -10.29 4.71
N GLU A 187 -10.00 -10.66 3.45
CA GLU A 187 -9.33 -11.88 3.03
C GLU A 187 -8.12 -11.54 2.15
N VAL A 188 -6.98 -12.11 2.48
CA VAL A 188 -5.73 -12.01 1.73
C VAL A 188 -5.30 -13.41 1.31
N ARG A 189 -4.82 -13.55 0.07
CA ARG A 189 -4.14 -14.77 -0.36
C ARG A 189 -2.71 -14.43 -0.75
N GLY A 190 -1.78 -15.08 -0.10
CA GLY A 190 -0.34 -14.92 -0.31
C GLY A 190 0.33 -16.22 -0.72
N ALA A 191 1.56 -16.14 -1.22
CA ALA A 191 2.38 -17.31 -1.45
C ALA A 191 2.76 -17.98 -0.11
N ARG A 192 3.05 -19.28 -0.15
CA ARG A 192 3.53 -19.99 1.05
C ARG A 192 4.80 -19.32 1.59
N GLY A 193 4.77 -18.97 2.86
CA GLY A 193 5.87 -18.28 3.55
C GLY A 193 5.74 -16.76 3.57
N ASP A 194 4.70 -16.20 2.95
CA ASP A 194 4.36 -14.78 3.13
C ASP A 194 3.88 -14.53 4.56
N ASN A 195 4.09 -13.30 5.01
CA ASN A 195 3.56 -12.81 6.29
C ASN A 195 2.81 -11.49 6.03
N PRO A 196 1.63 -11.58 5.38
CA PRO A 196 0.95 -10.40 4.91
C PRO A 196 0.41 -9.54 6.06
N THR A 197 0.41 -8.25 5.83
CA THR A 197 -0.28 -7.27 6.65
C THR A 197 -1.17 -6.40 5.79
N VAL A 198 -2.28 -5.94 6.34
CA VAL A 198 -3.15 -4.96 5.71
C VAL A 198 -3.25 -3.76 6.63
N GLY A 199 -2.82 -2.62 6.13
CA GLY A 199 -3.04 -1.35 6.82
C GLY A 199 -4.15 -0.56 6.14
N TRP A 200 -4.83 0.32 6.86
CA TRP A 200 -5.85 1.16 6.29
C TRP A 200 -5.75 2.62 6.77
N ARG A 201 -6.26 3.53 5.96
CA ARG A 201 -6.36 4.98 6.23
C ARG A 201 -7.62 5.56 5.60
N LEU A 202 -8.31 6.44 6.32
CA LEU A 202 -9.38 7.29 5.79
C LEU A 202 -8.76 8.44 4.96
N ASP A 203 -9.38 8.80 3.83
CA ASP A 203 -9.13 10.09 3.17
C ASP A 203 -9.84 11.19 3.97
N ASP A 204 -9.11 11.81 4.86
CA ASP A 204 -9.54 12.87 5.75
C ASP A 204 -9.27 14.29 5.19
N GLY A 205 -9.01 14.40 3.89
CA GLY A 205 -8.63 15.66 3.25
C GLY A 205 -7.20 16.10 3.55
N THR A 206 -6.38 15.20 4.10
CA THR A 206 -4.96 15.47 4.33
C THR A 206 -4.06 14.52 3.55
N THR A 207 -2.83 14.95 3.30
CA THR A 207 -1.79 14.08 2.75
C THR A 207 -0.52 14.18 3.60
N ARG A 208 0.20 13.07 3.71
CA ARG A 208 1.41 12.94 4.53
C ARG A 208 2.53 12.29 3.73
N PHE A 209 3.73 12.82 3.90
CA PHE A 209 4.98 12.11 3.66
C PHE A 209 5.68 11.79 4.99
N SER A 210 6.23 10.58 5.11
CA SER A 210 7.00 10.17 6.29
C SER A 210 8.12 9.20 5.92
#